data_405e1de441a13749c65e8e16576f3389
#
_entry.id   405e1de441a13749c65e8e16576f3389
#
_cell.length_a   1.000
_cell.length_b   1.000
_cell.length_c   1.000
_cell.angle_alpha   90.00
_cell.angle_beta   90.00
_cell.angle_gamma   90.00
#
_symmetry.space_group_name_H-M   'P 1'
#
loop_
_entity.id
_entity.type
_entity.pdbx_description
1 polymer ?
#
loop_
_entity_poly.entity_id
_entity_poly.type
_entity_poly.pdbx_seq_one_letter_code
_entity_poly.pdbx_strand_id
1 'polypeptide(L)'
;MLNLGIPECRQWLTDHICRLIKDNGIKIYRQDFNFEPLRYWRMNDDPDRQGMNENLHVQGYLQFWDDLLDRNPGLWIDSCSSGGRRNDIDTMRRSVPLLSLIHI
;
A
#
# COMPACT_ATOMS: atom_id res chain seq x y z
N MET A 1 11.19 3.42 -5.86
CA MET A 1 9.94 2.80 -5.36
C MET A 1 10.26 1.47 -4.69
N LEU A 2 9.72 1.23 -3.50
CA LEU A 2 9.87 -0.05 -2.82
C LEU A 2 9.03 -1.11 -3.54
N ASN A 3 9.61 -2.28 -3.76
CA ASN A 3 8.91 -3.37 -4.42
C ASN A 3 8.26 -4.28 -3.37
N LEU A 4 6.99 -4.05 -3.09
CA LEU A 4 6.23 -4.84 -2.11
C LEU A 4 5.90 -6.25 -2.61
N GLY A 5 6.15 -6.54 -3.87
CA GLY A 5 6.07 -7.91 -4.40
C GLY A 5 7.21 -8.81 -3.92
N ILE A 6 8.29 -8.24 -3.39
CA ILE A 6 9.40 -8.99 -2.81
C ILE A 6 9.12 -9.20 -1.32
N PRO A 7 8.98 -10.46 -0.85
CA PRO A 7 8.61 -10.74 0.54
C PRO A 7 9.53 -10.11 1.57
N GLU A 8 10.83 -10.11 1.35
CA GLU A 8 11.81 -9.54 2.27
C GLU A 8 11.64 -8.03 2.40
N CYS A 9 11.41 -7.34 1.29
CA CYS A 9 11.17 -5.90 1.27
C CYS A 9 9.87 -5.57 2.02
N ARG A 10 8.80 -6.32 1.75
CA ARG A 10 7.51 -6.15 2.42
C ARG A 10 7.64 -6.39 3.93
N GLN A 11 8.33 -7.44 4.32
CA GLN A 11 8.52 -7.77 5.74
C GLN A 11 9.31 -6.66 6.46
N TRP A 12 10.37 -6.17 5.84
CA TRP A 12 11.16 -5.07 6.40
C TRP A 12 10.30 -3.83 6.61
N LEU A 13 9.50 -3.45 5.60
CA LEU A 13 8.65 -2.28 5.69
C LEU A 13 7.57 -2.46 6.76
N THR A 14 6.94 -3.64 6.81
CA THR A 14 5.92 -3.95 7.81
C THR A 14 6.49 -3.82 9.24
N ASP A 15 7.66 -4.39 9.48
CA ASP A 15 8.30 -4.31 10.80
C ASP A 15 8.66 -2.88 11.16
N HIS A 16 9.18 -2.13 10.21
CA HIS A 16 9.57 -0.72 10.42
C HIS A 16 8.35 0.15 10.76
N ILE A 17 7.28 0.06 9.98
CA ILE A 17 6.06 0.84 10.18
C ILE A 17 5.36 0.44 11.47
N CYS A 18 5.26 -0.86 11.76
CA CYS A 18 4.68 -1.32 13.03
C CYS A 18 5.43 -0.78 14.25
N ARG A 19 6.75 -0.71 14.16
CA ARG A 19 7.57 -0.14 15.22
C ARG A 19 7.27 1.34 15.44
N LEU A 20 7.19 2.11 14.35
CA LEU A 20 6.83 3.53 14.42
C LEU A 20 5.44 3.74 15.01
N ILE A 21 4.47 2.91 14.61
CA ILE A 21 3.10 2.98 15.12
C ILE A 21 3.08 2.76 16.64
N LYS A 22 3.76 1.73 17.12
CA LYS A 22 3.80 1.40 18.55
C LYS A 22 4.54 2.43 19.37
N ASP A 23 5.71 2.87 18.89
CA ASP A 23 6.58 3.79 19.65
C ASP A 23 5.95 5.18 19.77
N ASN A 24 5.11 5.59 18.82
CA ASN A 24 4.52 6.92 18.78
C ASN A 24 3.01 6.95 19.06
N GLY A 25 2.38 5.82 19.35
CA GLY A 25 0.95 5.75 19.62
C GLY A 25 0.10 6.17 18.45
N ILE A 26 0.51 5.88 17.22
CA ILE A 26 -0.18 6.24 16.00
C ILE A 26 -1.43 5.38 15.84
N LYS A 27 -2.55 6.00 15.50
CA LYS A 27 -3.84 5.31 15.30
C LYS A 27 -4.32 5.35 13.86
N ILE A 28 -3.76 6.21 13.03
CA ILE A 28 -4.11 6.34 11.62
C ILE A 28 -2.81 6.28 10.81
N TYR A 29 -2.76 5.35 9.87
CA TYR A 29 -1.70 5.26 8.89
C TYR A 29 -2.22 5.76 7.56
N ARG A 30 -1.58 6.80 7.02
CA ARG A 30 -1.94 7.33 5.71
C ARG A 30 -0.89 6.92 4.68
N GLN A 31 -1.35 6.33 3.59
CA GLN A 31 -0.51 6.04 2.45
C GLN A 31 -0.99 6.84 1.25
N ASP A 32 -0.09 7.69 0.75
CA ASP A 32 -0.35 8.54 -0.40
C ASP A 32 0.65 8.18 -1.50
N PHE A 33 0.14 7.95 -2.71
CA PHE A 33 0.95 7.48 -3.83
C PHE A 33 0.61 8.29 -5.06
N ASN A 34 1.47 9.23 -5.41
CA ASN A 34 1.16 10.30 -6.34
C ASN A 34 1.96 10.27 -7.64
N PHE A 35 2.54 9.13 -8.02
CA PHE A 35 3.24 9.00 -9.29
C PHE A 35 2.78 7.78 -10.07
N GLU A 36 3.10 7.74 -11.36
CA GLU A 36 2.71 6.65 -12.25
C GLU A 36 3.76 5.53 -12.21
N PRO A 37 3.43 4.36 -11.63
CA PRO A 37 4.41 3.30 -11.43
C PRO A 37 4.55 2.35 -12.62
N LEU A 38 3.68 2.40 -13.60
CA LEU A 38 3.61 1.44 -14.71
C LEU A 38 4.94 1.27 -15.42
N ARG A 39 5.64 2.38 -15.66
CA ARG A 39 6.95 2.37 -16.30
C ARG A 39 7.97 1.54 -15.52
N TYR A 40 7.97 1.67 -14.20
CA TYR A 40 8.90 0.93 -13.34
C TYR A 40 8.60 -0.55 -13.32
N TRP A 41 7.33 -0.93 -13.31
CA TRP A 41 6.93 -2.33 -13.40
C TRP A 41 7.36 -2.95 -14.72
N ARG A 42 7.09 -2.26 -15.84
CA ARG A 42 7.44 -2.76 -17.18
C ARG A 42 8.95 -2.87 -17.40
N MET A 43 9.73 -1.99 -16.82
CA MET A 43 11.20 -2.05 -16.92
C MET A 43 11.77 -3.29 -16.23
N ASN A 44 11.06 -3.85 -15.25
CA ASN A 44 11.50 -5.00 -14.48
C ASN A 44 10.80 -6.30 -14.89
N ASP A 45 9.88 -6.23 -15.83
CA ASP A 45 9.20 -7.42 -16.35
C ASP A 45 10.02 -8.09 -17.43
N ASP A 46 10.01 -9.43 -17.45
CA ASP A 46 10.52 -10.17 -18.60
C ASP A 46 9.62 -9.93 -19.82
N PRO A 47 10.18 -9.97 -21.06
CA PRO A 47 9.39 -9.68 -22.25
C PRO A 47 8.15 -10.56 -22.45
N ASP A 48 8.20 -11.80 -21.95
CA ASP A 48 7.11 -12.78 -22.04
C ASP A 48 6.19 -12.80 -20.81
N ARG A 49 6.44 -11.94 -19.82
CA ARG A 49 5.71 -11.90 -18.55
C ARG A 49 5.36 -10.47 -18.14
N GLN A 50 4.91 -9.68 -19.08
CA GLN A 50 4.51 -8.31 -18.78
C GLN A 50 3.26 -8.29 -17.90
N GLY A 51 3.31 -7.46 -16.86
CA GLY A 51 2.25 -7.36 -15.85
C GLY A 51 2.51 -8.19 -14.59
N MET A 52 3.52 -9.07 -14.59
CA MET A 52 3.81 -9.92 -13.43
C MET A 52 4.28 -9.09 -12.23
N ASN A 53 5.17 -8.13 -12.45
CA ASN A 53 5.66 -7.27 -11.35
C ASN A 53 4.54 -6.40 -10.76
N GLU A 54 3.65 -5.89 -11.60
CA GLU A 54 2.47 -5.16 -11.12
C GLU A 54 1.59 -6.05 -10.25
N ASN A 55 1.29 -7.26 -10.72
CA ASN A 55 0.46 -8.21 -9.98
C ASN A 55 1.08 -8.56 -8.62
N LEU A 56 2.37 -8.87 -8.60
CA LEU A 56 3.08 -9.18 -7.35
C LEU A 56 3.13 -7.97 -6.42
N HIS A 57 3.30 -6.77 -6.96
CA HIS A 57 3.29 -5.54 -6.18
C HIS A 57 1.92 -5.31 -5.53
N VAL A 58 0.83 -5.47 -6.29
CA VAL A 58 -0.54 -5.28 -5.77
C VAL A 58 -0.84 -6.31 -4.69
N GLN A 59 -0.50 -7.58 -4.90
CA GLN A 59 -0.66 -8.61 -3.88
C GLN A 59 0.12 -8.28 -2.61
N GLY A 60 1.37 -7.85 -2.77
CA GLY A 60 2.22 -7.44 -1.65
C GLY A 60 1.70 -6.21 -0.93
N TYR A 61 1.16 -5.25 -1.66
CA TYR A 61 0.54 -4.04 -1.12
C TYR A 61 -0.65 -4.38 -0.21
N LEU A 62 -1.54 -5.24 -0.68
CA LEU A 62 -2.70 -5.68 0.11
C LEU A 62 -2.27 -6.49 1.33
N GLN A 63 -1.28 -7.36 1.18
CA GLN A 63 -0.73 -8.13 2.30
C GLN A 63 -0.08 -7.22 3.33
N PHE A 64 0.64 -6.19 2.90
CA PHE A 64 1.23 -5.19 3.80
C PHE A 64 0.15 -4.51 4.65
N TRP A 65 -0.96 -4.11 4.04
CA TRP A 65 -2.07 -3.51 4.78
C TRP A 65 -2.73 -4.50 5.73
N ASP A 66 -2.93 -5.75 5.31
CA ASP A 66 -3.47 -6.79 6.19
C ASP A 66 -2.56 -7.01 7.40
N ASP A 67 -1.26 -7.06 7.19
CA ASP A 67 -0.29 -7.23 8.28
C ASP A 67 -0.30 -6.04 9.24
N LEU A 68 -0.43 -4.81 8.73
CA LEU A 68 -0.54 -3.62 9.57
C LEU A 68 -1.79 -3.68 10.46
N LEU A 69 -2.93 -4.07 9.88
CA LEU A 69 -4.19 -4.15 10.61
C LEU A 69 -4.17 -5.28 11.65
N ASP A 70 -3.59 -6.44 11.30
CA ASP A 70 -3.50 -7.58 12.20
C ASP A 70 -2.57 -7.31 13.39
N ARG A 71 -1.46 -6.63 13.14
CA ARG A 71 -0.46 -6.34 14.19
C ARG A 71 -0.76 -5.11 15.03
N ASN A 72 -1.69 -4.27 14.59
CA ASN A 72 -2.06 -3.03 15.27
C ASN A 72 -3.58 -2.93 15.41
N PRO A 73 -4.20 -3.65 16.36
CA PRO A 73 -5.65 -3.60 16.55
C PRO A 73 -6.14 -2.17 16.78
N GLY A 74 -7.21 -1.79 16.06
CA GLY A 74 -7.76 -0.45 16.13
C GLY A 74 -7.10 0.57 15.20
N LEU A 75 -6.08 0.18 14.44
CA LEU A 75 -5.47 1.05 13.43
C LEU A 75 -6.43 1.29 12.28
N TRP A 76 -6.48 2.52 11.80
CA TRP A 76 -7.19 2.90 10.58
C TRP A 76 -6.18 3.20 9.48
N ILE A 77 -6.47 2.73 8.28
CA ILE A 77 -5.67 3.07 7.08
C ILE A 77 -6.43 4.10 6.27
N ASP A 78 -5.79 5.25 6.04
CA ASP A 78 -6.29 6.31 5.17
C ASP A 78 -5.63 6.15 3.81
N SER A 79 -6.41 5.72 2.82
CA SER A 79 -5.93 5.50 1.46
C SER A 79 -6.03 6.77 0.64
N CYS A 80 -4.92 7.19 0.07
CA CYS A 80 -4.87 8.28 -0.88
C CYS A 80 -3.89 7.97 -2.01
N SER A 81 -4.26 8.38 -3.21
CA SER A 81 -3.37 8.30 -4.36
C SER A 81 -3.91 9.25 -5.42
N SER A 82 -3.28 10.42 -5.53
CA SER A 82 -3.72 11.45 -6.46
C SER A 82 -5.24 11.68 -6.38
N GLY A 83 -5.78 11.79 -5.17
CA GLY A 83 -7.21 11.99 -4.93
C GLY A 83 -8.06 10.71 -4.95
N GLY A 84 -7.47 9.56 -4.78
CA GLY A 84 -8.20 8.29 -4.65
C GLY A 84 -8.21 7.42 -5.91
N ARG A 85 -7.28 7.61 -6.81
CA ARG A 85 -7.20 6.84 -8.08
C ARG A 85 -7.05 5.34 -7.89
N ARG A 86 -6.58 4.90 -6.72
CA ARG A 86 -6.38 3.46 -6.42
C ARG A 86 -7.38 2.92 -5.41
N ASN A 87 -8.49 3.62 -5.21
CA ASN A 87 -9.57 3.11 -4.38
C ASN A 87 -10.39 2.10 -5.20
N ASP A 88 -10.37 0.87 -4.78
CA ASP A 88 -11.15 -0.22 -5.34
C ASP A 88 -11.75 -1.07 -4.21
N ILE A 89 -12.45 -2.15 -4.55
CA ILE A 89 -13.11 -2.99 -3.56
C ILE A 89 -12.09 -3.57 -2.57
N ASP A 90 -10.94 -4.02 -3.05
CA ASP A 90 -9.94 -4.65 -2.20
C ASP A 90 -9.28 -3.65 -1.25
N THR A 91 -8.95 -2.46 -1.73
CA THR A 91 -8.38 -1.41 -0.86
C THR A 91 -9.41 -0.87 0.12
N MET A 92 -10.67 -0.71 -0.31
CA MET A 92 -11.74 -0.18 0.53
C MET A 92 -12.20 -1.15 1.63
N ARG A 93 -11.94 -2.43 1.48
CA ARG A 93 -12.18 -3.40 2.56
C ARG A 93 -11.21 -3.24 3.73
N ARG A 94 -10.06 -2.63 3.48
CA ARG A 94 -8.95 -2.48 4.44
C ARG A 94 -8.74 -1.05 4.88
N SER A 95 -9.35 -0.08 4.20
CA SER A 95 -9.06 1.34 4.41
C SER A 95 -10.29 2.21 4.23
N VAL A 96 -10.15 3.46 4.63
CA VAL A 96 -11.15 4.51 4.36
C VAL A 96 -10.43 5.71 3.75
N PRO A 97 -10.99 6.34 2.71
CA PRO A 97 -10.46 7.60 2.21
C PRO A 97 -10.98 8.74 3.08
N LEU A 98 -10.10 9.39 3.81
CA LEU A 98 -10.46 10.50 4.68
C LEU A 98 -10.43 11.86 3.97
N LEU A 99 -9.74 11.93 2.82
CA LEU A 99 -9.69 13.12 1.99
C LEU A 99 -10.46 12.86 0.69
N SER A 100 -11.49 13.67 0.44
CA SER A 100 -12.23 13.62 -0.83
C SER A 100 -12.09 14.95 -1.55
N LEU A 101 -11.64 14.90 -2.80
CA LEU A 101 -11.57 16.09 -3.65
C LEU A 101 -12.88 16.34 -4.40
N ILE A 102 -13.85 15.45 -4.26
CA ILE A 102 -15.14 15.50 -4.97
C ILE A 102 -16.21 16.21 -4.13
N HIS A 103 -16.10 16.16 -2.82
CA HIS A 103 -17.10 16.66 -1.89
C HIS A 103 -16.67 17.95 -1.16
N ILE A 104 -15.98 18.79 -1.84
CA ILE A 104 -15.55 20.07 -1.29
C ILE A 104 -16.64 21.12 -1.49
#